data_455f43681fa6795190df6340bd17a81c
#
_entry.id   455f43681fa6795190df6340bd17a81c
#
_cell.length_a   1.000
_cell.length_b   1.000
_cell.length_c   1.000
_cell.angle_alpha   90.00
_cell.angle_beta   90.00
_cell.angle_gamma   90.00
#
_symmetry.space_group_name_H-M   'P 1'
#
loop_
_entity.id
_entity.type
_entity.pdbx_description
1 polymer ?
#
loop_
_entity_poly.entity_id
_entity_poly.type
_entity_poly.pdbx_seq_one_letter_code
_entity_poly.pdbx_strand_id
1 'polypeptide(L)'
;MAPRPFFARLFRRIDKTITSFLFLDQWMILTAKGASYDSLRWSMFHSIVPGKDRYWADPFIVEHENQYYIFIEEKLYATGRGRIACLTLDDSGNLQSHQIVLERPYHLSYPFIFEYQDETYMLPETAQNRTLEVYRCVRFPDQWEFVKTLMDGIYAVDATLFEHKNEWWLFANVKEDGGSSLNALHLFLSDDPLSNHWTPHPLNPVVCDIHSARPAGRIFLQDGRIIRPSQDNSRRYGYAIQFNRIVKLSETDYEEIIESAFEPPRRAKILATHTFNRINDLVVVDAVIRRWKFGT
;
A
#
# COMPACT_ATOMS: atom_id res chain seq x y z
N MET A 1 -10.55 4.02 -45.81
CA MET A 1 -11.61 4.40 -44.89
C MET A 1 -11.24 3.89 -43.49
N ALA A 2 -10.89 4.76 -42.55
CA ALA A 2 -10.63 4.36 -41.16
C ALA A 2 -11.93 3.91 -40.49
N PRO A 3 -11.95 2.81 -39.70
CA PRO A 3 -13.16 2.35 -39.02
C PRO A 3 -13.64 3.42 -38.05
N ARG A 4 -14.94 3.71 -38.07
CA ARG A 4 -15.58 4.75 -37.27
C ARG A 4 -15.33 4.48 -35.78
N PRO A 5 -15.06 5.51 -34.95
CA PRO A 5 -14.72 5.38 -33.51
C PRO A 5 -15.82 4.70 -32.67
N PHE A 6 -17.04 4.63 -33.15
CA PHE A 6 -18.17 3.96 -32.51
C PHE A 6 -17.99 2.43 -32.44
N PHE A 7 -17.58 1.79 -33.53
CA PHE A 7 -17.36 0.33 -33.54
C PHE A 7 -16.18 -0.09 -32.64
N ALA A 8 -15.11 0.70 -32.62
CA ALA A 8 -13.97 0.43 -31.73
C ALA A 8 -14.36 0.53 -30.24
N ARG A 9 -15.24 1.45 -29.86
CA ARG A 9 -15.79 1.56 -28.50
C ARG A 9 -16.71 0.41 -28.13
N LEU A 10 -17.56 -0.04 -29.08
CA LEU A 10 -18.46 -1.17 -28.88
C LEU A 10 -17.68 -2.47 -28.72
N PHE A 11 -16.69 -2.75 -29.58
CA PHE A 11 -15.82 -3.93 -29.46
C PHE A 11 -15.04 -3.92 -28.15
N ARG A 12 -14.49 -2.78 -27.71
CA ARG A 12 -13.82 -2.67 -26.39
C ARG A 12 -14.77 -2.91 -25.21
N ARG A 13 -16.05 -2.52 -25.31
CA ARG A 13 -17.05 -2.80 -24.27
C ARG A 13 -17.41 -4.28 -24.21
N ILE A 14 -17.64 -4.92 -25.35
CA ILE A 14 -17.93 -6.35 -25.46
C ILE A 14 -16.74 -7.16 -24.94
N ASP A 15 -15.53 -6.82 -25.34
CA ASP A 15 -14.29 -7.48 -24.87
C ASP A 15 -14.09 -7.35 -23.35
N LYS A 16 -14.32 -6.15 -22.78
CA LYS A 16 -14.30 -5.96 -21.32
C LYS A 16 -15.37 -6.79 -20.61
N THR A 17 -16.58 -6.88 -21.13
CA THR A 17 -17.69 -7.64 -20.54
C THR A 17 -17.40 -9.13 -20.57
N ILE A 18 -16.94 -9.67 -21.69
CA ILE A 18 -16.54 -11.07 -21.82
C ILE A 18 -15.35 -11.37 -20.91
N THR A 19 -14.35 -10.50 -20.91
CA THR A 19 -13.18 -10.65 -20.06
C THR A 19 -13.55 -10.63 -18.57
N SER A 20 -14.40 -9.71 -18.13
CA SER A 20 -14.86 -9.65 -16.73
C SER A 20 -15.77 -10.81 -16.34
N PHE A 21 -16.47 -11.43 -17.27
CA PHE A 21 -17.26 -12.63 -17.03
C PHE A 21 -16.38 -13.87 -16.86
N LEU A 22 -15.34 -14.01 -17.67
CA LEU A 22 -14.48 -15.19 -17.70
C LEU A 22 -13.31 -15.12 -16.75
N PHE A 23 -12.79 -13.92 -16.46
CA PHE A 23 -11.59 -13.70 -15.68
C PHE A 23 -11.83 -12.85 -14.43
N LEU A 24 -10.99 -13.08 -13.43
CA LEU A 24 -10.88 -12.34 -12.19
C LEU A 24 -9.51 -11.67 -12.16
N ASP A 25 -9.49 -10.34 -12.06
CA ASP A 25 -8.27 -9.61 -11.70
C ASP A 25 -8.15 -9.67 -10.17
N GLN A 26 -7.10 -10.32 -9.65
CA GLN A 26 -6.93 -10.64 -8.24
C GLN A 26 -5.58 -10.16 -7.74
N TRP A 27 -5.57 -9.41 -6.64
CA TRP A 27 -4.36 -9.07 -5.90
C TRP A 27 -3.83 -10.29 -5.14
N MET A 28 -2.50 -10.43 -5.13
CA MET A 28 -1.73 -11.45 -4.43
C MET A 28 -0.46 -10.85 -3.86
N ILE A 29 0.18 -11.57 -2.93
CA ILE A 29 1.44 -11.15 -2.32
C ILE A 29 2.61 -11.84 -3.01
N LEU A 30 3.71 -11.11 -3.13
CA LEU A 30 4.98 -11.59 -3.69
C LEU A 30 6.11 -11.28 -2.72
N THR A 31 7.02 -12.24 -2.53
CA THR A 31 8.19 -12.10 -1.67
C THR A 31 9.48 -12.36 -2.43
N ALA A 32 10.56 -11.63 -2.11
CA ALA A 32 11.90 -11.86 -2.67
C ALA A 32 12.97 -11.62 -1.60
N LYS A 33 14.02 -12.44 -1.58
CA LYS A 33 15.19 -12.23 -0.70
C LYS A 33 16.37 -11.61 -1.47
N GLY A 34 17.17 -10.78 -0.80
CA GLY A 34 18.38 -10.19 -1.34
C GLY A 34 18.15 -9.16 -2.46
N ALA A 35 16.94 -8.59 -2.55
CA ALA A 35 16.58 -7.62 -3.58
C ALA A 35 16.74 -6.18 -3.09
N SER A 36 17.41 -5.32 -3.87
CA SER A 36 17.40 -3.87 -3.65
C SER A 36 16.32 -3.20 -4.50
N TYR A 37 15.76 -2.10 -4.01
CA TYR A 37 14.64 -1.39 -4.67
C TYR A 37 14.97 -0.90 -6.10
N ASP A 38 16.24 -0.65 -6.39
CA ASP A 38 16.74 -0.16 -7.68
C ASP A 38 17.12 -1.29 -8.66
N SER A 39 17.09 -2.53 -8.22
CA SER A 39 17.46 -3.72 -9.01
C SER A 39 16.40 -4.82 -9.00
N LEU A 40 15.17 -4.50 -8.63
CA LEU A 40 14.04 -5.42 -8.60
C LEU A 40 13.78 -6.05 -9.98
N ARG A 41 13.60 -7.38 -9.98
CA ARG A 41 13.20 -8.13 -11.17
C ARG A 41 12.09 -9.10 -10.82
N TRP A 42 11.07 -9.20 -11.64
CA TRP A 42 9.92 -10.09 -11.44
C TRP A 42 10.30 -11.55 -11.25
N SER A 43 11.41 -11.99 -11.86
CA SER A 43 11.93 -13.36 -11.71
C SER A 43 12.49 -13.70 -10.32
N MET A 44 12.68 -12.71 -9.46
CA MET A 44 13.17 -12.92 -8.09
C MET A 44 12.04 -13.28 -7.11
N PHE A 45 10.79 -13.02 -7.49
CA PHE A 45 9.66 -13.11 -6.60
C PHE A 45 8.99 -14.48 -6.57
N HIS A 46 8.69 -14.95 -5.37
CA HIS A 46 7.78 -16.06 -5.09
C HIS A 46 6.36 -15.52 -4.83
N SER A 47 5.35 -16.20 -5.37
CA SER A 47 3.96 -15.75 -5.25
C SER A 47 3.21 -16.50 -4.15
N ILE A 48 2.48 -15.76 -3.34
CA ILE A 48 1.55 -16.26 -2.34
C ILE A 48 0.16 -15.84 -2.80
N VAL A 49 -0.60 -16.78 -3.37
CA VAL A 49 -1.86 -16.51 -4.05
C VAL A 49 -3.03 -16.89 -3.15
N PRO A 50 -3.98 -15.97 -2.83
CA PRO A 50 -5.15 -16.30 -2.03
C PRO A 50 -6.16 -17.19 -2.77
N GLY A 51 -7.16 -17.67 -2.04
CA GLY A 51 -8.34 -18.31 -2.62
C GLY A 51 -9.06 -17.40 -3.63
N LYS A 52 -9.82 -17.98 -4.57
CA LYS A 52 -10.53 -17.21 -5.61
C LYS A 52 -11.69 -16.35 -5.08
N ASP A 53 -12.06 -16.52 -3.82
CA ASP A 53 -13.13 -15.79 -3.12
C ASP A 53 -12.69 -14.43 -2.53
N ARG A 54 -11.38 -14.16 -2.56
CA ARG A 54 -10.75 -12.98 -1.94
C ARG A 54 -9.55 -12.47 -2.70
N TYR A 55 -9.04 -11.32 -2.27
CA TYR A 55 -7.72 -10.85 -2.64
C TYR A 55 -6.90 -10.44 -1.42
N TRP A 56 -5.57 -10.33 -1.58
CA TRP A 56 -4.59 -9.85 -0.63
C TRP A 56 -3.79 -8.73 -1.24
N ALA A 57 -3.71 -7.59 -0.56
CA ALA A 57 -3.02 -6.39 -1.01
C ALA A 57 -2.35 -5.67 0.16
N ASP A 58 -1.64 -4.59 -0.11
CA ASP A 58 -1.02 -3.69 0.86
C ASP A 58 -0.13 -4.41 1.90
N PRO A 59 0.88 -5.18 1.50
CA PRO A 59 1.67 -5.96 2.43
C PRO A 59 2.63 -5.08 3.25
N PHE A 60 2.56 -5.17 4.59
CA PHE A 60 3.53 -4.61 5.54
C PHE A 60 4.23 -5.72 6.29
N ILE A 61 5.55 -5.79 6.14
CA ILE A 61 6.36 -6.82 6.77
C ILE A 61 6.90 -6.35 8.11
N VAL A 62 6.90 -7.27 9.09
CA VAL A 62 7.48 -7.13 10.43
C VAL A 62 8.30 -8.36 10.74
N GLU A 63 9.46 -8.19 11.36
CA GLU A 63 10.21 -9.26 11.98
C GLU A 63 9.95 -9.26 13.48
N HIS A 64 9.57 -10.40 14.02
CA HIS A 64 9.36 -10.59 15.45
C HIS A 64 9.89 -11.97 15.86
N GLU A 65 10.77 -12.04 16.86
CA GLU A 65 11.38 -13.30 17.34
C GLU A 65 12.02 -14.15 16.22
N ASN A 66 12.76 -13.51 15.30
CA ASN A 66 13.40 -14.11 14.12
C ASN A 66 12.42 -14.75 13.11
N GLN A 67 11.16 -14.38 13.15
CA GLN A 67 10.15 -14.81 12.18
C GLN A 67 9.56 -13.62 11.43
N TYR A 68 9.24 -13.81 10.14
CA TYR A 68 8.61 -12.79 9.31
C TYR A 68 7.09 -12.92 9.31
N TYR A 69 6.44 -11.79 9.55
CA TYR A 69 4.98 -11.61 9.52
C TYR A 69 4.64 -10.56 8.48
N ILE A 70 3.63 -10.82 7.65
CA ILE A 70 3.15 -9.87 6.65
C ILE A 70 1.70 -9.51 6.98
N PHE A 71 1.49 -8.26 7.41
CA PHE A 71 0.15 -7.70 7.58
C PHE A 71 -0.35 -7.23 6.22
N ILE A 72 -1.61 -7.52 5.90
CA ILE A 72 -2.19 -7.29 4.57
C ILE A 72 -3.63 -6.79 4.67
N GLU A 73 -4.11 -6.11 3.62
CA GLU A 73 -5.54 -6.03 3.34
C GLU A 73 -6.01 -7.40 2.83
N GLU A 74 -6.98 -8.00 3.52
CA GLU A 74 -7.78 -9.09 2.97
C GLU A 74 -9.18 -8.59 2.65
N LYS A 75 -9.63 -8.76 1.40
CA LYS A 75 -11.00 -8.41 1.01
C LYS A 75 -11.71 -9.58 0.37
N LEU A 76 -12.81 -9.98 1.00
CA LEU A 76 -13.72 -10.97 0.44
C LEU A 76 -14.58 -10.34 -0.64
N TYR A 77 -14.69 -10.95 -1.81
CA TYR A 77 -15.55 -10.43 -2.88
C TYR A 77 -17.04 -10.43 -2.50
N ALA A 78 -17.46 -11.37 -1.64
CA ALA A 78 -18.85 -11.48 -1.19
C ALA A 78 -19.30 -10.27 -0.35
N THR A 79 -18.42 -9.73 0.52
CA THR A 79 -18.74 -8.58 1.39
C THR A 79 -18.31 -7.25 0.80
N GLY A 80 -17.32 -7.26 -0.09
CA GLY A 80 -16.72 -6.05 -0.66
C GLY A 80 -16.01 -5.16 0.36
N ARG A 81 -15.78 -5.65 1.60
CA ARG A 81 -15.14 -4.91 2.70
C ARG A 81 -13.78 -5.51 3.03
N GLY A 82 -12.76 -4.66 3.13
CA GLY A 82 -11.41 -5.00 3.56
C GLY A 82 -11.32 -5.13 5.07
N ARG A 83 -10.43 -6.01 5.52
CA ARG A 83 -10.03 -6.25 6.91
C ARG A 83 -8.54 -6.55 6.94
N ILE A 84 -7.91 -6.45 8.10
CA ILE A 84 -6.48 -6.74 8.20
C ILE A 84 -6.29 -8.21 8.59
N ALA A 85 -5.42 -8.88 7.82
CA ALA A 85 -4.95 -10.21 8.11
C ALA A 85 -3.43 -10.21 8.32
N CYS A 86 -2.93 -11.24 9.00
CA CYS A 86 -1.52 -11.51 9.15
C CYS A 86 -1.19 -12.86 8.51
N LEU A 87 -0.16 -12.87 7.66
CA LEU A 87 0.45 -14.05 7.09
C LEU A 87 1.75 -14.33 7.83
N THR A 88 1.99 -15.57 8.23
CA THR A 88 3.28 -16.02 8.76
C THR A 88 3.98 -16.84 7.71
N LEU A 89 5.27 -16.59 7.49
CA LEU A 89 6.09 -17.33 6.55
C LEU A 89 7.01 -18.30 7.30
N ASP A 90 7.28 -19.46 6.70
CA ASP A 90 8.36 -20.33 7.14
C ASP A 90 9.74 -19.78 6.71
N ASP A 91 10.84 -20.41 7.16
CA ASP A 91 12.21 -20.02 6.83
C ASP A 91 12.51 -20.06 5.32
N SER A 92 11.73 -20.83 4.56
CA SER A 92 11.82 -20.95 3.10
C SER A 92 10.99 -19.88 2.38
N GLY A 93 10.21 -19.05 3.11
CA GLY A 93 9.35 -18.02 2.55
C GLY A 93 7.97 -18.53 2.09
N ASN A 94 7.58 -19.77 2.45
CA ASN A 94 6.25 -20.29 2.14
C ASN A 94 5.25 -19.86 3.22
N LEU A 95 3.98 -19.73 2.82
CA LEU A 95 2.89 -19.44 3.73
C LEU A 95 2.70 -20.58 4.75
N GLN A 96 2.91 -20.27 6.02
CA GLN A 96 2.72 -21.18 7.14
C GLN A 96 1.34 -21.02 7.78
N SER A 97 0.91 -19.77 8.01
CA SER A 97 -0.39 -19.48 8.59
C SER A 97 -1.01 -18.20 8.01
N HIS A 98 -2.33 -18.10 8.17
CA HIS A 98 -3.13 -16.94 7.80
C HIS A 98 -4.23 -16.74 8.85
N GLN A 99 -4.33 -15.53 9.40
CA GLN A 99 -5.35 -15.21 10.41
C GLN A 99 -5.82 -13.75 10.28
N ILE A 100 -7.09 -13.49 10.60
CA ILE A 100 -7.63 -12.13 10.68
C ILE A 100 -7.23 -11.55 12.02
N VAL A 101 -6.65 -10.33 12.00
CA VAL A 101 -6.14 -9.67 13.20
C VAL A 101 -6.90 -8.39 13.56
N LEU A 102 -7.54 -7.74 12.57
CA LEU A 102 -8.37 -6.57 12.81
C LEU A 102 -9.54 -6.50 11.82
N GLU A 103 -10.76 -6.32 12.33
CA GLU A 103 -11.98 -6.11 11.54
C GLU A 103 -12.82 -4.99 12.15
N ARG A 104 -13.44 -4.15 11.30
CA ARG A 104 -14.32 -3.04 11.69
C ARG A 104 -15.60 -3.05 10.84
N PRO A 105 -16.65 -2.33 11.24
CA PRO A 105 -17.87 -2.19 10.42
C PRO A 105 -17.64 -1.48 9.07
N TYR A 106 -16.50 -0.80 8.90
CA TYR A 106 -16.04 -0.11 7.69
C TYR A 106 -14.82 -0.81 7.09
N HIS A 107 -14.42 -0.39 5.90
CA HIS A 107 -13.27 -0.92 5.16
C HIS A 107 -11.96 -0.57 5.84
N LEU A 108 -11.07 -1.56 5.97
CA LEU A 108 -9.68 -1.41 6.41
C LEU A 108 -8.75 -1.89 5.31
N SER A 109 -7.68 -1.13 5.06
CA SER A 109 -6.58 -1.46 4.14
C SER A 109 -5.27 -0.87 4.66
N TYR A 110 -4.17 -1.02 3.93
CA TYR A 110 -2.88 -0.38 4.16
C TYR A 110 -2.44 -0.43 5.64
N PRO A 111 -2.19 -1.59 6.24
CA PRO A 111 -1.90 -1.76 7.66
C PRO A 111 -0.47 -1.30 8.01
N PHE A 112 -0.25 0.01 8.09
CA PHE A 112 1.06 0.55 8.44
C PHE A 112 1.42 0.20 9.88
N ILE A 113 2.45 -0.63 10.07
CA ILE A 113 2.94 -1.04 11.39
C ILE A 113 4.14 -0.17 11.77
N PHE A 114 4.21 0.32 13.00
CA PHE A 114 5.35 1.06 13.52
C PHE A 114 5.58 0.76 15.00
N GLU A 115 6.80 1.01 15.44
CA GLU A 115 7.19 0.89 16.85
C GLU A 115 7.37 2.29 17.45
N TYR A 116 6.90 2.46 18.66
CA TYR A 116 7.05 3.67 19.43
C TYR A 116 7.04 3.37 20.93
N GLN A 117 8.07 3.82 21.67
CA GLN A 117 8.23 3.60 23.12
C GLN A 117 8.09 2.12 23.53
N ASP A 118 8.81 1.24 22.83
CA ASP A 118 8.82 -0.22 23.02
C ASP A 118 7.46 -0.93 22.81
N GLU A 119 6.50 -0.25 22.19
CA GLU A 119 5.18 -0.78 21.86
C GLU A 119 4.99 -0.83 20.34
N THR A 120 4.28 -1.83 19.84
CA THR A 120 3.95 -1.97 18.42
C THR A 120 2.55 -1.42 18.13
N TYR A 121 2.46 -0.58 17.12
CA TYR A 121 1.22 0.07 16.70
C TYR A 121 0.90 -0.23 15.24
N MET A 122 -0.38 -0.13 14.91
CA MET A 122 -0.91 -0.18 13.55
C MET A 122 -1.71 1.09 13.26
N LEU A 123 -1.42 1.72 12.12
CA LEU A 123 -2.18 2.81 11.53
C LEU A 123 -2.78 2.29 10.20
N PRO A 124 -3.94 1.63 10.22
CA PRO A 124 -4.57 1.16 8.99
C PRO A 124 -5.29 2.32 8.28
N GLU A 125 -5.53 2.19 6.99
CA GLU A 125 -6.46 3.08 6.30
C GLU A 125 -7.88 2.89 6.84
N THR A 126 -8.47 3.99 7.33
CA THR A 126 -9.85 4.07 7.85
C THR A 126 -10.65 5.16 7.13
N ALA A 127 -10.29 5.48 5.88
CA ALA A 127 -10.85 6.56 5.09
C ALA A 127 -12.37 6.47 4.90
N GLN A 128 -12.94 5.26 4.85
CA GLN A 128 -14.39 5.07 4.79
C GLN A 128 -15.10 5.62 6.05
N ASN A 129 -14.44 5.58 7.20
CA ASN A 129 -14.92 6.18 8.46
C ASN A 129 -14.57 7.67 8.57
N ARG A 130 -13.78 8.23 7.63
CA ARG A 130 -13.25 9.60 7.62
C ARG A 130 -12.37 9.92 8.84
N THR A 131 -11.60 8.94 9.30
CA THR A 131 -10.69 9.02 10.44
C THR A 131 -9.29 8.52 10.07
N LEU A 132 -8.29 8.90 10.86
CA LEU A 132 -7.03 8.18 11.00
C LEU A 132 -7.00 7.59 12.40
N GLU A 133 -7.06 6.27 12.50
CA GLU A 133 -7.17 5.54 13.76
C GLU A 133 -5.90 4.74 14.03
N VAL A 134 -5.42 4.77 15.28
CA VAL A 134 -4.28 3.97 15.71
C VAL A 134 -4.71 2.86 16.67
N TYR A 135 -4.10 1.70 16.48
CA TYR A 135 -4.30 0.49 17.28
C TYR A 135 -2.97 0.05 17.88
N ARG A 136 -2.98 -0.43 19.12
CA ARG A 136 -1.82 -0.99 19.81
C ARG A 136 -1.90 -2.51 19.80
N CYS A 137 -0.78 -3.17 19.58
CA CYS A 137 -0.65 -4.60 19.73
C CYS A 137 -0.57 -4.96 21.21
N VAL A 138 -1.52 -5.74 21.71
CA VAL A 138 -1.52 -6.24 23.10
C VAL A 138 -1.03 -7.68 23.21
N ARG A 139 -1.11 -8.41 22.11
CA ARG A 139 -0.47 -9.70 21.90
C ARG A 139 -0.14 -9.86 20.43
N PHE A 140 1.14 -9.99 20.12
CA PHE A 140 1.59 -10.14 18.75
C PHE A 140 1.34 -11.58 18.23
N PRO A 141 0.89 -11.74 16.96
CA PRO A 141 0.53 -10.70 16.01
C PRO A 141 -0.98 -10.40 15.96
N ASP A 142 -1.81 -11.01 16.81
CA ASP A 142 -3.23 -11.23 16.56
C ASP A 142 -4.20 -10.40 17.41
N GLN A 143 -3.74 -9.72 18.47
CA GLN A 143 -4.61 -8.90 19.31
C GLN A 143 -4.25 -7.43 19.26
N TRP A 144 -5.17 -6.62 18.73
CA TRP A 144 -5.02 -5.20 18.54
C TRP A 144 -6.16 -4.45 19.23
N GLU A 145 -5.82 -3.44 20.04
CA GLU A 145 -6.76 -2.58 20.73
C GLU A 145 -6.74 -1.18 20.12
N PHE A 146 -7.93 -0.59 19.93
CA PHE A 146 -8.06 0.82 19.54
C PHE A 146 -7.47 1.71 20.63
N VAL A 147 -6.58 2.62 20.23
CA VAL A 147 -5.98 3.61 21.14
C VAL A 147 -6.71 4.93 21.04
N LYS A 148 -6.72 5.52 19.83
CA LYS A 148 -7.33 6.83 19.58
C LYS A 148 -7.52 7.10 18.09
N THR A 149 -8.26 8.15 17.79
CA THR A 149 -8.30 8.82 16.50
C THR A 149 -7.25 9.93 16.49
N LEU A 150 -6.29 9.88 15.56
CA LEU A 150 -5.28 10.92 15.37
C LEU A 150 -5.86 12.14 14.65
N MET A 151 -6.71 11.89 13.63
CA MET A 151 -7.42 12.94 12.88
C MET A 151 -8.85 12.48 12.60
N ASP A 152 -9.80 13.40 12.74
CA ASP A 152 -11.23 13.19 12.49
C ASP A 152 -11.72 14.08 11.35
N GLY A 153 -12.76 13.62 10.63
CA GLY A 153 -13.35 14.35 9.50
C GLY A 153 -12.53 14.31 8.20
N ILE A 154 -11.40 13.61 8.17
CA ILE A 154 -10.47 13.57 7.03
C ILE A 154 -10.70 12.31 6.16
N TYR A 155 -10.67 12.47 4.84
CA TYR A 155 -10.58 11.33 3.92
C TYR A 155 -9.12 11.17 3.47
N ALA A 156 -8.33 10.48 4.27
CA ALA A 156 -6.93 10.23 4.02
C ALA A 156 -6.70 8.75 3.69
N VAL A 157 -5.93 8.48 2.64
CA VAL A 157 -5.60 7.12 2.20
C VAL A 157 -4.10 6.90 2.28
N ASP A 158 -3.71 5.65 2.55
CA ASP A 158 -2.32 5.16 2.57
C ASP A 158 -1.42 5.99 3.50
N ALA A 159 -1.91 6.31 4.71
CA ALA A 159 -1.18 7.10 5.70
C ALA A 159 0.12 6.39 6.13
N THR A 160 1.25 7.07 5.97
CA THR A 160 2.60 6.55 6.20
C THR A 160 3.35 7.47 7.15
N LEU A 161 3.77 6.96 8.30
CA LEU A 161 4.61 7.69 9.24
C LEU A 161 6.08 7.54 8.90
N PHE A 162 6.83 8.62 9.15
CA PHE A 162 8.28 8.63 9.02
C PHE A 162 8.90 9.55 10.08
N GLU A 163 9.77 8.99 10.91
CA GLU A 163 10.54 9.78 11.87
C GLU A 163 11.80 10.33 11.20
N HIS A 164 11.99 11.65 11.28
CA HIS A 164 13.17 12.33 10.77
C HIS A 164 13.56 13.51 11.66
N LYS A 165 14.79 13.51 12.16
CA LYS A 165 15.35 14.57 13.03
C LYS A 165 14.53 14.81 14.32
N ASN A 166 14.06 13.75 14.95
CA ASN A 166 13.20 13.73 16.14
C ASN A 166 11.81 14.36 15.92
N GLU A 167 11.36 14.43 14.67
CA GLU A 167 10.01 14.86 14.28
C GLU A 167 9.31 13.73 13.56
N TRP A 168 8.00 13.62 13.75
CA TRP A 168 7.15 12.66 13.07
C TRP A 168 6.43 13.33 11.91
N TRP A 169 6.64 12.75 10.73
CA TRP A 169 6.02 13.15 9.48
C TRP A 169 4.94 12.14 9.09
N LEU A 170 3.74 12.62 8.82
CA LEU A 170 2.64 11.83 8.28
C LEU A 170 2.45 12.19 6.81
N PHE A 171 2.66 11.23 5.93
CA PHE A 171 2.42 11.32 4.50
C PHE A 171 1.09 10.64 4.20
N ALA A 172 0.14 11.33 3.59
CA ALA A 172 -1.14 10.74 3.20
C ALA A 172 -1.67 11.37 1.92
N ASN A 173 -2.33 10.60 1.09
CA ASN A 173 -3.10 11.18 0.01
C ASN A 173 -4.47 11.61 0.55
N VAL A 174 -4.72 12.90 0.58
CA VAL A 174 -5.97 13.46 1.13
C VAL A 174 -6.92 13.82 -0.01
N LYS A 175 -8.14 13.29 0.06
CA LYS A 175 -9.19 13.63 -0.86
C LYS A 175 -10.00 14.79 -0.31
N GLU A 176 -9.90 15.94 -0.95
CA GLU A 176 -10.80 17.06 -0.75
C GLU A 176 -12.14 16.85 -1.46
N ASP A 177 -13.15 17.65 -1.13
CA ASP A 177 -14.48 17.56 -1.71
C ASP A 177 -14.44 17.73 -3.25
N GLY A 178 -14.92 16.72 -3.96
CA GLY A 178 -14.87 16.67 -5.42
C GLY A 178 -13.51 16.28 -6.01
N GLY A 179 -12.48 16.09 -5.19
CA GLY A 179 -11.14 15.69 -5.60
C GLY A 179 -10.96 14.18 -5.79
N SER A 180 -9.73 13.79 -6.14
CA SER A 180 -9.29 12.41 -6.30
C SER A 180 -8.45 11.97 -5.09
N SER A 181 -8.55 10.71 -4.68
CA SER A 181 -7.63 10.09 -3.71
C SER A 181 -6.37 9.51 -4.36
N LEU A 182 -5.98 9.95 -5.56
CA LEU A 182 -4.89 9.36 -6.32
C LEU A 182 -3.74 10.32 -6.65
N ASN A 183 -3.92 11.62 -6.45
CA ASN A 183 -3.01 12.62 -7.04
C ASN A 183 -2.66 13.82 -6.14
N ALA A 184 -2.94 13.75 -4.83
CA ALA A 184 -2.66 14.87 -3.92
C ALA A 184 -2.03 14.37 -2.62
N LEU A 185 -0.69 14.42 -2.53
CA LEU A 185 0.05 14.08 -1.33
C LEU A 185 0.05 15.25 -0.35
N HIS A 186 -0.37 14.99 0.87
CA HIS A 186 -0.29 15.93 1.98
C HIS A 186 0.69 15.44 3.04
N LEU A 187 1.39 16.38 3.67
CA LEU A 187 2.27 16.15 4.80
C LEU A 187 1.69 16.84 6.04
N PHE A 188 1.89 16.17 7.16
CA PHE A 188 1.60 16.74 8.48
C PHE A 188 2.76 16.43 9.40
N LEU A 189 3.00 17.32 10.37
CA LEU A 189 4.12 17.26 11.31
C LEU A 189 3.61 17.18 12.74
N SER A 190 4.25 16.38 13.58
CA SER A 190 4.05 16.31 15.02
C SER A 190 5.35 15.91 15.73
N ASP A 191 5.52 16.24 16.98
CA ASP A 191 6.57 15.75 17.87
C ASP A 191 6.25 14.36 18.48
N ASP A 192 5.00 13.89 18.36
CA ASP A 192 4.54 12.61 18.89
C ASP A 192 3.64 11.91 17.84
N PRO A 193 3.96 10.66 17.43
CA PRO A 193 3.17 9.93 16.43
C PRO A 193 1.77 9.55 16.93
N LEU A 194 1.55 9.58 18.24
CA LEU A 194 0.26 9.34 18.87
C LEU A 194 -0.48 10.65 19.21
N SER A 195 0.03 11.81 18.78
CA SER A 195 -0.64 13.09 18.95
C SER A 195 -1.95 13.17 18.17
N ASN A 196 -2.92 13.91 18.68
CA ASN A 196 -4.09 14.37 17.92
C ASN A 196 -3.89 15.79 17.37
N HIS A 197 -2.69 16.35 17.52
CA HIS A 197 -2.28 17.64 16.97
C HIS A 197 -1.22 17.43 15.88
N TRP A 198 -1.65 17.46 14.63
CA TRP A 198 -0.82 17.35 13.45
C TRP A 198 -0.86 18.66 12.68
N THR A 199 0.28 19.33 12.59
CA THR A 199 0.42 20.59 11.85
C THR A 199 0.53 20.31 10.36
N PRO A 200 -0.40 20.82 9.52
CA PRO A 200 -0.30 20.64 8.07
C PRO A 200 0.88 21.42 7.51
N HIS A 201 1.60 20.80 6.59
CA HIS A 201 2.70 21.46 5.88
C HIS A 201 2.17 22.65 5.04
N PRO A 202 2.85 23.83 5.05
CA PRO A 202 2.35 25.05 4.39
C PRO A 202 2.24 24.92 2.88
N LEU A 203 2.99 24.00 2.25
CA LEU A 203 2.94 23.72 0.81
C LEU A 203 1.94 22.62 0.41
N ASN A 204 1.07 22.17 1.34
CA ASN A 204 0.10 21.12 1.01
C ASN A 204 -0.89 21.54 -0.10
N PRO A 205 -1.18 20.64 -1.07
CA PRO A 205 -0.55 19.35 -1.29
C PRO A 205 0.86 19.48 -1.87
N VAL A 206 1.84 18.78 -1.28
CA VAL A 206 3.27 18.88 -1.65
C VAL A 206 3.60 18.18 -2.97
N VAL A 207 2.78 17.22 -3.40
CA VAL A 207 2.85 16.58 -4.71
C VAL A 207 1.44 16.50 -5.31
N CYS A 208 1.27 17.05 -6.53
CA CYS A 208 0.03 17.00 -7.30
C CYS A 208 0.26 16.22 -8.60
N ASP A 209 0.54 14.91 -8.51
CA ASP A 209 0.84 14.09 -9.66
C ASP A 209 0.29 12.66 -9.47
N ILE A 210 -0.49 12.20 -10.45
CA ILE A 210 -1.04 10.84 -10.48
C ILE A 210 0.05 9.75 -10.58
N HIS A 211 1.26 10.10 -11.00
CA HIS A 211 2.38 9.18 -11.12
C HIS A 211 3.13 8.96 -9.81
N SER A 212 3.02 9.86 -8.83
CA SER A 212 3.86 9.78 -7.62
C SER A 212 3.23 10.28 -6.33
N ALA A 213 2.02 10.87 -6.33
CA ALA A 213 1.45 11.43 -5.12
C ALA A 213 1.11 10.37 -4.07
N ARG A 214 0.42 9.28 -4.46
CA ARG A 214 -0.14 8.30 -3.52
C ARG A 214 0.95 7.41 -2.90
N PRO A 215 1.04 7.27 -1.56
CA PRO A 215 2.02 6.41 -0.90
C PRO A 215 1.90 4.95 -1.35
N ALA A 216 3.01 4.21 -1.29
CA ALA A 216 3.12 2.82 -1.72
C ALA A 216 3.92 1.94 -0.74
N GLY A 217 3.87 2.25 0.55
CA GLY A 217 4.59 1.52 1.59
C GLY A 217 5.49 2.42 2.43
N ARG A 218 6.29 1.79 3.28
CA ARG A 218 7.18 2.44 4.25
C ARG A 218 8.25 3.28 3.55
N ILE A 219 8.46 4.52 4.04
CA ILE A 219 9.63 5.33 3.70
C ILE A 219 10.84 4.70 4.39
N PHE A 220 11.98 4.61 3.71
CA PHE A 220 13.18 3.97 4.22
C PHE A 220 14.46 4.72 3.86
N LEU A 221 15.52 4.44 4.61
CA LEU A 221 16.86 4.94 4.32
C LEU A 221 17.65 3.92 3.50
N GLN A 222 18.32 4.39 2.45
CA GLN A 222 19.27 3.62 1.64
C GLN A 222 20.46 4.49 1.28
N ASP A 223 21.67 4.10 1.72
CA ASP A 223 22.92 4.84 1.46
C ASP A 223 22.83 6.33 1.82
N GLY A 224 22.23 6.65 2.98
CA GLY A 224 21.99 8.00 3.46
C GLY A 224 20.91 8.79 2.72
N ARG A 225 20.20 8.18 1.77
CA ARG A 225 19.08 8.77 1.02
C ARG A 225 17.74 8.33 1.61
N ILE A 226 16.80 9.26 1.71
CA ILE A 226 15.41 8.96 2.10
C ILE A 226 14.65 8.58 0.85
N ILE A 227 14.12 7.35 0.81
CA ILE A 227 13.37 6.82 -0.33
C ILE A 227 11.92 6.63 0.06
N ARG A 228 11.03 7.26 -0.69
CA ARG A 228 9.57 7.16 -0.55
C ARG A 228 8.99 6.35 -1.72
N PRO A 229 8.46 5.15 -1.48
CA PRO A 229 7.66 4.45 -2.48
C PRO A 229 6.35 5.19 -2.74
N SER A 230 5.94 5.27 -4.01
CA SER A 230 4.65 5.84 -4.41
C SER A 230 4.00 5.03 -5.54
N GLN A 231 2.68 5.17 -5.69
CA GLN A 231 1.91 4.50 -6.72
C GLN A 231 1.89 5.33 -8.01
N ASP A 232 2.21 4.72 -9.14
CA ASP A 232 1.83 5.24 -10.44
C ASP A 232 0.42 4.76 -10.79
N ASN A 233 -0.54 5.68 -10.82
CA ASN A 233 -1.93 5.42 -11.14
C ASN A 233 -2.32 5.88 -12.57
N SER A 234 -1.34 6.27 -13.40
CA SER A 234 -1.59 6.92 -14.69
C SER A 234 -2.23 6.02 -15.75
N ARG A 235 -1.94 4.71 -15.72
CA ARG A 235 -2.49 3.74 -16.70
C ARG A 235 -3.70 2.98 -16.16
N ARG A 236 -3.68 2.68 -14.88
CA ARG A 236 -4.74 2.05 -14.08
C ARG A 236 -4.43 2.25 -12.60
N TYR A 237 -5.40 2.01 -11.73
CA TYR A 237 -5.17 1.99 -10.30
C TYR A 237 -4.03 1.03 -9.93
N GLY A 238 -3.04 1.53 -9.20
CA GLY A 238 -1.90 0.76 -8.72
C GLY A 238 -1.06 0.13 -9.83
N TYR A 239 -0.85 0.82 -10.97
CA TYR A 239 -0.16 0.26 -12.12
C TYR A 239 1.27 -0.15 -11.81
N ALA A 240 2.05 0.75 -11.16
CA ALA A 240 3.46 0.54 -10.87
C ALA A 240 3.86 1.24 -9.57
N ILE A 241 5.04 0.91 -9.06
CA ILE A 241 5.66 1.56 -7.92
C ILE A 241 6.77 2.48 -8.44
N GLN A 242 6.73 3.75 -8.02
CA GLN A 242 7.84 4.70 -8.19
C GLN A 242 8.64 4.76 -6.89
N PHE A 243 9.95 4.92 -6.99
CA PHE A 243 10.83 5.18 -5.85
C PHE A 243 11.33 6.61 -5.94
N ASN A 244 10.87 7.45 -5.04
CA ASN A 244 11.21 8.87 -5.02
C ASN A 244 12.24 9.11 -3.95
N ARG A 245 13.33 9.81 -4.31
CA ARG A 245 14.27 10.31 -3.33
C ARG A 245 13.79 11.65 -2.80
N ILE A 246 13.52 11.73 -1.50
CA ILE A 246 13.24 13.00 -0.84
C ILE A 246 14.56 13.77 -0.74
N VAL A 247 14.61 14.96 -1.34
CA VAL A 247 15.80 15.83 -1.41
C VAL A 247 15.74 16.90 -0.33
N LYS A 248 14.51 17.38 -0.04
CA LYS A 248 14.23 18.31 1.05
C LYS A 248 13.04 17.83 1.85
N LEU A 249 13.18 17.85 3.18
CA LEU A 249 12.11 17.62 4.13
C LEU A 249 12.36 18.53 5.33
N SER A 250 11.55 19.56 5.46
CA SER A 250 11.55 20.52 6.57
C SER A 250 10.14 21.07 6.79
N GLU A 251 9.92 21.80 7.86
CA GLU A 251 8.62 22.40 8.18
C GLU A 251 8.09 23.35 7.07
N THR A 252 8.96 23.87 6.21
CA THR A 252 8.61 24.87 5.18
C THR A 252 8.89 24.43 3.75
N ASP A 253 9.72 23.39 3.55
CA ASP A 253 10.18 22.96 2.22
C ASP A 253 10.01 21.45 2.05
N TYR A 254 9.53 21.05 0.86
CA TYR A 254 9.48 19.66 0.39
C TYR A 254 9.92 19.57 -1.06
N GLU A 255 10.83 18.65 -1.33
CA GLU A 255 11.25 18.34 -2.71
C GLU A 255 11.59 16.86 -2.82
N GLU A 256 11.09 16.20 -3.87
CA GLU A 256 11.46 14.84 -4.21
C GLU A 256 11.72 14.69 -5.70
N ILE A 257 12.51 13.67 -6.06
CA ILE A 257 12.78 13.29 -7.45
C ILE A 257 12.56 11.78 -7.63
N ILE A 258 11.97 11.37 -8.75
CA ILE A 258 11.83 9.96 -9.12
C ILE A 258 13.20 9.41 -9.48
N GLU A 259 13.69 8.36 -8.77
CA GLU A 259 14.97 7.71 -9.08
C GLU A 259 14.79 6.45 -9.92
N SER A 260 13.77 5.65 -9.63
CA SER A 260 13.50 4.41 -10.35
C SER A 260 12.03 4.01 -10.29
N ALA A 261 11.65 3.01 -11.08
CA ALA A 261 10.31 2.47 -11.11
C ALA A 261 10.32 0.95 -11.21
N PHE A 262 9.34 0.31 -10.57
CA PHE A 262 9.06 -1.11 -10.69
C PHE A 262 7.73 -1.30 -11.40
N GLU A 263 7.81 -1.55 -12.72
CA GLU A 263 6.63 -1.68 -13.60
C GLU A 263 6.29 -3.15 -13.90
N PRO A 264 5.00 -3.47 -14.12
CA PRO A 264 4.60 -4.77 -14.63
C PRO A 264 5.28 -5.10 -15.97
N PRO A 265 5.74 -6.35 -16.17
CA PRO A 265 6.41 -6.72 -17.41
C PRO A 265 5.43 -6.75 -18.57
N ARG A 266 5.83 -6.22 -19.73
CA ARG A 266 4.96 -5.99 -20.90
C ARG A 266 4.23 -7.25 -21.44
N ARG A 267 4.69 -8.46 -21.14
CA ARG A 267 4.16 -9.74 -21.68
C ARG A 267 3.82 -10.77 -20.60
N ALA A 268 3.72 -10.39 -19.34
CA ALA A 268 3.37 -11.30 -18.26
C ALA A 268 1.90 -11.22 -17.87
N LYS A 269 1.47 -12.17 -17.03
CA LYS A 269 0.13 -12.20 -16.46
C LYS A 269 -0.07 -11.14 -15.37
N ILE A 270 1.01 -10.45 -14.96
CA ILE A 270 0.99 -9.38 -13.94
C ILE A 270 0.52 -8.08 -14.59
N LEU A 271 -0.47 -7.45 -14.00
CA LEU A 271 -1.16 -6.29 -14.55
C LEU A 271 -0.87 -5.00 -13.79
N ALA A 272 -0.51 -5.11 -12.50
CA ALA A 272 -0.29 -3.98 -11.61
C ALA A 272 0.50 -4.41 -10.36
N THR A 273 1.09 -3.44 -9.63
CA THR A 273 1.75 -3.57 -8.33
C THR A 273 1.74 -2.20 -7.68
N HIS A 274 1.33 -2.08 -6.40
CA HIS A 274 1.15 -0.74 -5.82
C HIS A 274 1.71 -0.57 -4.41
N THR A 275 2.18 -1.64 -3.76
CA THR A 275 2.77 -1.54 -2.42
C THR A 275 4.09 -2.27 -2.35
N PHE A 276 5.11 -1.61 -1.80
CA PHE A 276 6.46 -2.12 -1.58
C PHE A 276 6.84 -1.94 -0.12
N ASN A 277 7.27 -3.01 0.51
CA ASN A 277 7.89 -2.96 1.82
C ASN A 277 9.11 -3.87 1.88
N ARG A 278 10.04 -3.56 2.77
CA ARG A 278 11.21 -4.38 3.02
C ARG A 278 11.60 -4.35 4.50
N ILE A 279 12.19 -5.44 4.96
CA ILE A 279 12.90 -5.53 6.22
C ILE A 279 14.11 -6.44 6.00
N ASN A 280 15.29 -6.02 6.45
CA ASN A 280 16.55 -6.71 6.20
C ASN A 280 16.73 -7.03 4.70
N ASP A 281 16.85 -8.31 4.35
CA ASP A 281 16.98 -8.81 2.97
C ASP A 281 15.65 -9.26 2.33
N LEU A 282 14.54 -9.22 3.07
CA LEU A 282 13.24 -9.64 2.57
C LEU A 282 12.44 -8.44 2.04
N VAL A 283 12.07 -8.53 0.78
CA VAL A 283 11.17 -7.59 0.09
C VAL A 283 9.80 -8.24 -0.09
N VAL A 284 8.76 -7.46 0.12
CA VAL A 284 7.39 -7.85 -0.15
C VAL A 284 6.70 -6.79 -1.01
N VAL A 285 5.99 -7.24 -2.04
CA VAL A 285 5.13 -6.41 -2.88
C VAL A 285 3.79 -7.10 -3.09
N ASP A 286 2.80 -6.37 -3.53
CA ASP A 286 1.60 -6.95 -4.08
C ASP A 286 1.62 -6.93 -5.61
N ALA A 287 0.74 -7.73 -6.22
CA ALA A 287 0.56 -7.69 -7.67
C ALA A 287 -0.84 -8.16 -8.08
N VAL A 288 -1.35 -7.60 -9.16
CA VAL A 288 -2.58 -8.09 -9.80
C VAL A 288 -2.25 -9.12 -10.85
N ILE A 289 -2.90 -10.26 -10.75
CA ILE A 289 -2.90 -11.29 -11.80
C ILE A 289 -4.31 -11.47 -12.37
N ARG A 290 -4.37 -11.90 -13.63
CA ARG A 290 -5.63 -12.31 -14.24
C ARG A 290 -5.79 -13.81 -14.15
N ARG A 291 -6.85 -14.25 -13.46
CA ARG A 291 -7.17 -15.67 -13.26
C ARG A 291 -8.47 -16.04 -13.95
N TRP A 292 -8.53 -17.26 -14.45
CA TRP A 292 -9.76 -17.86 -14.94
C TRP A 292 -10.72 -18.12 -13.77
N LYS A 293 -11.98 -17.69 -13.91
CA LYS A 293 -13.01 -17.86 -12.84
C LYS A 293 -13.46 -19.29 -12.68
N PHE A 294 -13.54 -20.03 -13.77
CA PHE A 294 -14.11 -21.36 -13.83
C PHE A 294 -12.99 -22.42 -13.86
N GLY A 295 -13.20 -23.56 -13.13
CA GLY A 295 -12.21 -24.62 -13.01
C GLY A 295 -11.27 -24.46 -11.80
N THR A 296 -10.61 -25.52 -11.43
CA THR A 296 -9.61 -25.63 -10.36
C THR A 296 -8.36 -24.84 -10.68
#